data_deff5d1f9b2b727e024e15630c05b85e
#
_entry.id   deff5d1f9b2b727e024e15630c05b85e
#
_cell.length_a   1.000
_cell.length_b   1.000
_cell.length_c   1.000
_cell.angle_alpha   90.00
_cell.angle_beta   90.00
_cell.angle_gamma   90.00
#
_symmetry.space_group_name_H-M   'P 1'
#
loop_
_entity.id
_entity.type
_entity.pdbx_description
1 polymer ?
#
loop_
_entity_poly.entity_id
_entity_poly.type
_entity_poly.pdbx_seq_one_letter_code
_entity_poly.pdbx_strand_id
1 'polypeptide(L)'
;MKFLYSVSSVKEIQDLNPFIVVGCGGGGEKFSNLEGIETVGFIDDDERKQGKQFCNQVVSGSLEKCLEGAPDAKSLVIMLPIGAEGAALKYAVQAIDAGLNVITSFRSLSIEENLSLKKFADSKNLVVKEIGPRLDVVEKIAGVAPEKSCEVLPKISYKPKAPVIFVGGTSQECGKRTTTKMLGIAASEKGLTPAFISTDEMGLEEPTDFKFRAGSLSAMDVPAAVLSAIKYVEETKKPDIIFIEGQSSLTEKGNPHPRGLSAAILIGASPDAVIVGHRPNHPYREPRGIEEEIKAIEAVEPTKVVGLSVNFKNASLDLCPEYFESKYNLPVEDVYNNGASKLLDAILEYLEG
;
A
#
# COMPACT_ATOMS: atom_id res chain seq x y z
N MET A 1 -23.65 -9.02 6.11
CA MET A 1 -23.78 -8.09 4.96
C MET A 1 -22.70 -8.45 3.95
N LYS A 2 -23.04 -8.79 2.71
CA LYS A 2 -22.02 -9.15 1.72
C LYS A 2 -21.39 -7.86 1.20
N PHE A 3 -20.11 -7.64 1.45
CA PHE A 3 -19.35 -6.55 0.82
C PHE A 3 -19.15 -6.88 -0.67
N LEU A 4 -20.18 -6.61 -1.45
CA LEU A 4 -20.30 -7.03 -2.85
C LEU A 4 -19.43 -6.22 -3.82
N TYR A 5 -18.67 -5.23 -3.35
CA TYR A 5 -18.12 -4.20 -4.22
C TYR A 5 -16.63 -3.92 -4.05
N SER A 6 -15.91 -4.62 -3.19
CA SER A 6 -14.47 -4.43 -3.11
C SER A 6 -13.76 -5.22 -4.20
N VAL A 7 -12.90 -4.50 -4.94
CA VAL A 7 -12.04 -5.05 -5.97
C VAL A 7 -10.79 -5.62 -5.32
N SER A 8 -10.55 -6.90 -5.49
CA SER A 8 -9.38 -7.60 -4.96
C SER A 8 -8.39 -8.06 -6.03
N SER A 9 -8.77 -7.96 -7.30
CA SER A 9 -7.90 -8.28 -8.43
C SER A 9 -8.26 -7.45 -9.66
N VAL A 10 -7.29 -7.27 -10.56
CA VAL A 10 -7.50 -6.59 -11.85
C VAL A 10 -8.60 -7.25 -12.67
N LYS A 11 -8.71 -8.58 -12.62
CA LYS A 11 -9.74 -9.34 -13.36
C LYS A 11 -11.17 -8.89 -13.07
N GLU A 12 -11.41 -8.35 -11.88
CA GLU A 12 -12.75 -7.89 -11.46
C GLU A 12 -13.15 -6.55 -12.06
N ILE A 13 -12.22 -5.85 -12.72
CA ILE A 13 -12.43 -4.52 -13.33
C ILE A 13 -11.98 -4.44 -14.77
N GLN A 14 -11.45 -5.51 -15.37
CA GLN A 14 -10.97 -5.49 -16.75
C GLN A 14 -12.02 -5.11 -17.79
N ASP A 15 -13.26 -5.52 -17.57
CA ASP A 15 -14.42 -5.18 -18.42
C ASP A 15 -14.87 -3.71 -18.28
N LEU A 16 -14.34 -2.99 -17.30
CA LEU A 16 -14.55 -1.57 -17.08
C LEU A 16 -13.51 -0.68 -17.78
N ASN A 17 -12.54 -1.24 -18.50
CA ASN A 17 -11.63 -0.48 -19.37
C ASN A 17 -12.37 0.26 -20.49
N PRO A 18 -11.83 1.42 -20.98
CA PRO A 18 -10.65 2.16 -20.52
C PRO A 18 -10.93 3.08 -19.33
N PHE A 19 -9.86 3.44 -18.58
CA PHE A 19 -9.93 4.26 -17.38
C PHE A 19 -9.36 5.66 -17.56
N ILE A 20 -10.01 6.64 -16.92
CA ILE A 20 -9.41 7.92 -16.56
C ILE A 20 -8.99 7.85 -15.09
N VAL A 21 -7.79 8.30 -14.76
CA VAL A 21 -7.22 8.27 -13.40
C VAL A 21 -7.19 9.68 -12.80
N VAL A 22 -7.77 9.86 -11.62
CA VAL A 22 -7.69 11.09 -10.83
C VAL A 22 -6.59 10.92 -9.77
N GLY A 23 -5.58 11.79 -9.85
CA GLY A 23 -4.40 11.77 -8.98
C GLY A 23 -3.13 11.28 -9.69
N CYS A 24 -2.26 12.22 -10.05
CA CYS A 24 -0.96 11.97 -10.67
C CYS A 24 0.13 11.82 -9.59
N GLY A 25 0.00 10.81 -8.78
CA GLY A 25 0.96 10.39 -7.75
C GLY A 25 1.28 8.90 -7.89
N GLY A 26 2.00 8.34 -6.91
CA GLY A 26 2.41 6.94 -6.93
C GLY A 26 1.25 5.94 -7.03
N GLY A 27 0.06 6.27 -6.48
CA GLY A 27 -1.13 5.45 -6.62
C GLY A 27 -1.64 5.39 -8.06
N GLY A 28 -1.74 6.54 -8.73
CA GLY A 28 -2.16 6.63 -10.13
C GLY A 28 -1.16 5.97 -11.08
N GLU A 29 0.14 6.17 -10.85
CA GLU A 29 1.21 5.51 -11.62
C GLU A 29 1.13 3.97 -11.50
N LYS A 30 0.99 3.46 -10.29
CA LYS A 30 0.88 2.02 -10.03
C LYS A 30 -0.37 1.43 -10.68
N PHE A 31 -1.52 2.10 -10.56
CA PHE A 31 -2.76 1.62 -11.16
C PHE A 31 -2.63 1.52 -12.68
N SER A 32 -2.09 2.56 -13.33
CA SER A 32 -1.93 2.58 -14.79
C SER A 32 -0.95 1.56 -15.34
N ASN A 33 -0.01 1.08 -14.51
CA ASN A 33 0.99 0.08 -14.88
C ASN A 33 0.55 -1.37 -14.59
N LEU A 34 -0.66 -1.58 -14.06
CA LEU A 34 -1.19 -2.94 -13.83
C LEU A 34 -1.47 -3.63 -15.16
N GLU A 35 -1.04 -4.89 -15.27
CA GLU A 35 -1.33 -5.71 -16.46
C GLU A 35 -2.83 -5.89 -16.65
N GLY A 36 -3.32 -5.58 -17.85
CA GLY A 36 -4.74 -5.65 -18.20
C GLY A 36 -5.54 -4.38 -17.87
N ILE A 37 -4.89 -3.32 -17.41
CA ILE A 37 -5.49 -1.98 -17.25
C ILE A 37 -5.08 -1.11 -18.42
N GLU A 38 -6.07 -0.46 -19.03
CA GLU A 38 -5.91 0.54 -20.07
C GLU A 38 -6.26 1.92 -19.52
N THR A 39 -5.24 2.79 -19.39
CA THR A 39 -5.43 4.18 -18.94
C THR A 39 -5.35 5.12 -20.11
N VAL A 40 -6.41 5.91 -20.32
CA VAL A 40 -6.57 6.82 -21.47
C VAL A 40 -6.49 8.29 -21.09
N GLY A 41 -6.38 8.62 -19.81
CA GLY A 41 -6.24 10.01 -19.36
C GLY A 41 -5.96 10.12 -17.87
N PHE A 42 -5.37 11.27 -17.50
CA PHE A 42 -5.08 11.62 -16.10
C PHE A 42 -5.64 13.00 -15.76
N ILE A 43 -6.10 13.12 -14.51
CA ILE A 43 -6.59 14.39 -13.94
C ILE A 43 -5.85 14.65 -12.64
N ASP A 44 -5.41 15.92 -12.45
CA ASP A 44 -4.85 16.37 -11.18
C ASP A 44 -5.21 17.85 -10.96
N ASP A 45 -5.65 18.19 -9.73
CA ASP A 45 -6.00 19.57 -9.36
C ASP A 45 -4.77 20.46 -9.19
N ASP A 46 -3.56 19.89 -9.08
CA ASP A 46 -2.31 20.64 -9.00
C ASP A 46 -1.96 21.24 -10.36
N GLU A 47 -2.15 22.57 -10.50
CA GLU A 47 -1.87 23.32 -11.73
C GLU A 47 -0.44 23.09 -12.25
N ARG A 48 0.51 22.78 -11.35
CA ARG A 48 1.92 22.53 -11.71
C ARG A 48 2.09 21.24 -12.52
N LYS A 49 1.15 20.32 -12.44
CA LYS A 49 1.15 19.05 -13.18
C LYS A 49 0.35 19.13 -14.48
N GLN A 50 -0.62 20.01 -14.55
CA GLN A 50 -1.51 20.15 -15.71
C GLN A 50 -0.72 20.50 -16.97
N GLY A 51 -1.10 19.91 -18.09
CA GLY A 51 -0.42 20.04 -19.39
C GLY A 51 0.90 19.27 -19.49
N LYS A 52 1.39 18.66 -18.41
CA LYS A 52 2.62 17.83 -18.43
C LYS A 52 2.30 16.38 -18.73
N GLN A 53 3.34 15.65 -19.16
CA GLN A 53 3.26 14.21 -19.38
C GLN A 53 3.32 13.45 -18.05
N PHE A 54 2.42 12.47 -17.87
CA PHE A 54 2.43 11.50 -16.78
C PHE A 54 1.99 10.15 -17.35
N CYS A 55 2.78 9.10 -17.17
CA CYS A 55 2.53 7.76 -17.74
C CYS A 55 2.13 7.80 -19.23
N ASN A 56 2.86 8.57 -20.04
CA ASN A 56 2.63 8.78 -21.48
C ASN A 56 1.30 9.46 -21.85
N GLN A 57 0.58 10.04 -20.90
CA GLN A 57 -0.64 10.81 -21.13
C GLN A 57 -0.46 12.27 -20.67
N VAL A 58 -1.18 13.20 -21.26
CA VAL A 58 -1.19 14.60 -20.80
C VAL A 58 -2.16 14.75 -19.63
N VAL A 59 -1.69 15.36 -18.55
CA VAL A 59 -2.52 15.61 -17.35
C VAL A 59 -3.52 16.73 -17.62
N SER A 60 -4.80 16.44 -17.45
CA SER A 60 -5.89 17.41 -17.53
C SER A 60 -6.23 18.05 -16.19
N GLY A 61 -6.73 19.28 -16.18
CA GLY A 61 -7.18 19.97 -14.97
C GLY A 61 -8.67 19.72 -14.62
N SER A 62 -9.41 18.99 -15.46
CA SER A 62 -10.82 18.66 -15.22
C SER A 62 -11.23 17.41 -15.96
N LEU A 63 -12.32 16.77 -15.49
CA LEU A 63 -12.90 15.60 -16.16
C LEU A 63 -13.41 15.93 -17.56
N GLU A 64 -14.06 17.07 -17.72
CA GLU A 64 -14.58 17.53 -19.01
C GLU A 64 -13.49 17.61 -20.08
N LYS A 65 -12.38 18.31 -19.78
CA LYS A 65 -11.23 18.40 -20.69
C LYS A 65 -10.56 17.03 -20.94
N CYS A 66 -10.53 16.17 -19.94
CA CYS A 66 -9.97 14.84 -20.11
C CYS A 66 -10.81 14.00 -21.07
N LEU A 67 -12.14 14.08 -20.98
CA LEU A 67 -13.08 13.36 -21.86
C LEU A 67 -13.05 13.86 -23.31
N GLU A 68 -12.68 15.12 -23.57
CA GLU A 68 -12.46 15.61 -24.94
C GLU A 68 -11.33 14.82 -25.64
N GLY A 69 -10.30 14.44 -24.90
CA GLY A 69 -9.16 13.64 -25.39
C GLY A 69 -9.35 12.12 -25.27
N ALA A 70 -10.31 11.67 -24.47
CA ALA A 70 -10.56 10.28 -24.17
C ALA A 70 -12.07 9.95 -24.17
N PRO A 71 -12.76 10.13 -25.31
CA PRO A 71 -14.23 9.98 -25.40
C PRO A 71 -14.70 8.54 -25.18
N ASP A 72 -13.84 7.55 -25.36
CA ASP A 72 -14.16 6.12 -25.19
C ASP A 72 -13.96 5.62 -23.75
N ALA A 73 -13.58 6.51 -22.81
CA ALA A 73 -13.43 6.15 -21.42
C ALA A 73 -14.75 5.59 -20.84
N LYS A 74 -14.67 4.48 -20.12
CA LYS A 74 -15.83 3.85 -19.48
C LYS A 74 -15.87 4.05 -17.98
N SER A 75 -14.71 4.34 -17.38
CA SER A 75 -14.60 4.40 -15.94
C SER A 75 -13.63 5.48 -15.48
N LEU A 76 -13.91 6.03 -14.30
CA LEU A 76 -13.00 6.90 -13.55
C LEU A 76 -12.47 6.16 -12.33
N VAL A 77 -11.15 6.15 -12.14
CA VAL A 77 -10.55 5.66 -10.91
C VAL A 77 -9.99 6.82 -10.09
N ILE A 78 -10.29 6.85 -8.79
CA ILE A 78 -9.92 7.94 -7.88
C ILE A 78 -8.79 7.46 -6.98
N MET A 79 -7.57 8.02 -7.20
CA MET A 79 -6.32 7.71 -6.52
C MET A 79 -5.76 8.93 -5.79
N LEU A 80 -6.62 9.61 -5.05
CA LEU A 80 -6.26 10.79 -4.25
C LEU A 80 -5.72 10.38 -2.87
N PRO A 81 -4.93 11.25 -2.22
CA PRO A 81 -4.43 10.99 -0.87
C PRO A 81 -5.56 10.99 0.16
N ILE A 82 -5.34 10.31 1.28
CA ILE A 82 -6.23 10.34 2.45
C ILE A 82 -6.40 11.79 2.90
N GLY A 83 -7.61 12.18 3.24
CA GLY A 83 -7.98 13.55 3.59
C GLY A 83 -8.57 14.35 2.41
N ALA A 84 -8.62 13.77 1.20
CA ALA A 84 -9.20 14.38 0.01
C ALA A 84 -10.63 13.87 -0.28
N GLU A 85 -11.39 13.44 0.73
CA GLU A 85 -12.73 12.84 0.59
C GLU A 85 -13.71 13.75 -0.14
N GLY A 86 -13.65 15.06 0.13
CA GLY A 86 -14.49 16.05 -0.56
C GLY A 86 -14.21 16.14 -2.05
N ALA A 87 -12.94 16.12 -2.45
CA ALA A 87 -12.53 16.10 -3.85
C ALA A 87 -12.91 14.75 -4.50
N ALA A 88 -12.70 13.64 -3.80
CA ALA A 88 -13.07 12.32 -4.26
C ALA A 88 -14.57 12.21 -4.53
N LEU A 89 -15.43 12.70 -3.62
CA LEU A 89 -16.88 12.74 -3.82
C LEU A 89 -17.27 13.60 -5.03
N LYS A 90 -16.65 14.78 -5.17
CA LYS A 90 -16.89 15.66 -6.35
C LYS A 90 -16.61 14.91 -7.65
N TYR A 91 -15.45 14.26 -7.76
CA TYR A 91 -15.09 13.50 -8.97
C TYR A 91 -15.99 12.29 -9.19
N ALA A 92 -16.41 11.59 -8.14
CA ALA A 92 -17.34 10.47 -8.26
C ALA A 92 -18.70 10.93 -8.82
N VAL A 93 -19.24 12.04 -8.33
CA VAL A 93 -20.50 12.60 -8.83
C VAL A 93 -20.36 13.05 -10.28
N GLN A 94 -19.29 13.77 -10.64
CA GLN A 94 -19.03 14.21 -12.01
C GLN A 94 -18.88 13.02 -12.97
N ALA A 95 -18.18 11.95 -12.55
CA ALA A 95 -18.02 10.75 -13.35
C ALA A 95 -19.36 10.06 -13.63
N ILE A 96 -20.18 9.86 -12.60
CA ILE A 96 -21.50 9.25 -12.75
C ILE A 96 -22.39 10.12 -13.64
N ASP A 97 -22.30 11.45 -13.50
CA ASP A 97 -23.05 12.37 -14.36
C ASP A 97 -22.63 12.28 -15.83
N ALA A 98 -21.35 12.12 -16.08
CA ALA A 98 -20.78 11.90 -17.40
C ALA A 98 -20.98 10.49 -17.97
N GLY A 99 -21.64 9.58 -17.25
CA GLY A 99 -21.89 8.20 -17.69
C GLY A 99 -20.73 7.23 -17.45
N LEU A 100 -19.81 7.54 -16.54
CA LEU A 100 -18.66 6.69 -16.20
C LEU A 100 -18.93 5.88 -14.93
N ASN A 101 -18.44 4.64 -14.92
CA ASN A 101 -18.31 3.88 -13.68
C ASN A 101 -17.24 4.53 -12.77
N VAL A 102 -17.33 4.29 -11.48
CA VAL A 102 -16.39 4.82 -10.49
C VAL A 102 -15.68 3.68 -9.77
N ILE A 103 -14.35 3.76 -9.75
CA ILE A 103 -13.49 2.93 -8.92
C ILE A 103 -12.81 3.87 -7.91
N THR A 104 -12.86 3.55 -6.63
CA THR A 104 -12.32 4.43 -5.60
C THR A 104 -11.58 3.65 -4.52
N SER A 105 -10.56 4.26 -3.93
CA SER A 105 -9.93 3.78 -2.71
C SER A 105 -10.58 4.35 -1.43
N PHE A 106 -11.58 5.21 -1.57
CA PHE A 106 -12.25 5.85 -0.43
C PHE A 106 -13.49 5.06 0.01
N ARG A 107 -13.43 4.49 1.20
CA ARG A 107 -14.55 3.77 1.80
C ARG A 107 -15.79 4.63 1.97
N SER A 108 -15.63 5.92 2.32
CA SER A 108 -16.74 6.89 2.42
C SER A 108 -17.52 7.10 1.13
N LEU A 109 -16.98 6.68 -0.01
CA LEU A 109 -17.67 6.67 -1.30
C LEU A 109 -18.20 5.28 -1.64
N SER A 110 -17.92 4.26 -0.82
CA SER A 110 -18.44 2.92 -1.02
C SER A 110 -19.98 2.96 -0.97
N ILE A 111 -20.57 2.02 -1.69
CA ILE A 111 -22.02 1.91 -1.82
C ILE A 111 -22.71 1.73 -0.45
N GLU A 112 -22.03 1.17 0.52
CA GLU A 112 -22.58 0.90 1.85
C GLU A 112 -22.65 2.14 2.72
N GLU A 113 -21.67 3.03 2.62
CA GLU A 113 -21.60 4.26 3.40
C GLU A 113 -22.27 5.44 2.69
N ASN A 114 -22.38 5.40 1.35
CA ASN A 114 -23.00 6.46 0.57
C ASN A 114 -24.18 5.99 -0.30
N LEU A 115 -25.31 5.74 0.37
CA LEU A 115 -26.55 5.30 -0.30
C LEU A 115 -27.04 6.27 -1.38
N SER A 116 -26.75 7.57 -1.25
CA SER A 116 -27.15 8.57 -2.24
C SER A 116 -26.33 8.43 -3.52
N LEU A 117 -25.02 8.25 -3.40
CA LEU A 117 -24.14 8.01 -4.53
C LEU A 117 -24.50 6.69 -5.25
N LYS A 118 -24.82 5.65 -4.46
CA LYS A 118 -25.32 4.39 -5.02
C LYS A 118 -26.57 4.58 -5.85
N LYS A 119 -27.62 5.20 -5.29
CA LYS A 119 -28.86 5.43 -6.00
C LYS A 119 -28.65 6.23 -7.30
N PHE A 120 -27.73 7.18 -7.26
CA PHE A 120 -27.37 7.97 -8.42
C PHE A 120 -26.69 7.11 -9.50
N ALA A 121 -25.73 6.28 -9.14
CA ALA A 121 -25.09 5.35 -10.07
C ALA A 121 -26.08 4.33 -10.63
N ASP A 122 -26.90 3.69 -9.77
CA ASP A 122 -27.92 2.71 -10.18
C ASP A 122 -28.93 3.32 -11.16
N SER A 123 -29.31 4.61 -10.99
CA SER A 123 -30.24 5.30 -11.89
C SER A 123 -29.71 5.47 -13.32
N LYS A 124 -28.39 5.38 -13.48
CA LYS A 124 -27.69 5.46 -14.78
C LYS A 124 -27.13 4.11 -15.25
N ASN A 125 -27.44 3.01 -14.56
CA ASN A 125 -26.87 1.66 -14.79
C ASN A 125 -25.34 1.62 -14.68
N LEU A 126 -24.77 2.42 -13.78
CA LEU A 126 -23.34 2.50 -13.54
C LEU A 126 -22.99 1.83 -12.20
N VAL A 127 -21.72 1.43 -12.06
CA VAL A 127 -21.22 0.82 -10.83
C VAL A 127 -20.25 1.74 -10.11
N VAL A 128 -20.27 1.66 -8.77
CA VAL A 128 -19.25 2.23 -7.90
C VAL A 128 -18.59 1.06 -7.18
N LYS A 129 -17.30 0.88 -7.37
CA LYS A 129 -16.51 -0.19 -6.72
C LYS A 129 -15.40 0.39 -5.86
N GLU A 130 -15.16 -0.21 -4.71
CA GLU A 130 -14.03 0.13 -3.84
C GLU A 130 -12.84 -0.79 -4.13
N ILE A 131 -11.64 -0.22 -4.26
CA ILE A 131 -10.38 -0.98 -4.23
C ILE A 131 -10.02 -1.16 -2.76
N GLY A 132 -10.04 -2.37 -2.29
CA GLY A 132 -9.68 -2.62 -0.91
C GLY A 132 -9.94 -4.06 -0.47
N PRO A 133 -9.50 -4.41 0.75
CA PRO A 133 -9.71 -5.74 1.29
C PRO A 133 -11.21 -5.97 1.45
N ARG A 134 -11.60 -7.15 1.14
CA ARG A 134 -12.90 -7.64 1.56
C ARG A 134 -12.90 -7.73 3.08
N LEU A 135 -13.74 -6.94 3.74
CA LEU A 135 -13.93 -7.08 5.19
C LEU A 135 -14.42 -8.48 5.58
N ASP A 136 -15.04 -9.23 4.65
CA ASP A 136 -15.35 -10.64 4.82
C ASP A 136 -14.10 -11.50 5.08
N VAL A 137 -12.93 -11.06 4.65
CA VAL A 137 -11.66 -11.74 4.95
C VAL A 137 -11.25 -11.47 6.39
N VAL A 138 -11.37 -10.24 6.88
CA VAL A 138 -11.16 -9.91 8.31
C VAL A 138 -12.17 -10.66 9.17
N GLU A 139 -13.43 -10.75 8.77
CA GLU A 139 -14.46 -11.53 9.44
C GLU A 139 -14.12 -13.02 9.50
N LYS A 140 -13.64 -13.60 8.38
CA LYS A 140 -13.21 -15.00 8.34
C LYS A 140 -11.99 -15.28 9.21
N ILE A 141 -11.04 -14.36 9.24
CA ILE A 141 -9.79 -14.51 10.00
C ILE A 141 -10.02 -14.33 11.48
N ALA A 142 -10.76 -13.28 11.86
CA ALA A 142 -11.05 -12.95 13.25
C ALA A 142 -12.22 -13.75 13.82
N GLY A 143 -13.06 -14.37 12.98
CA GLY A 143 -14.30 -15.01 13.38
C GLY A 143 -15.34 -14.04 13.93
N VAL A 144 -15.23 -12.73 13.56
CA VAL A 144 -16.02 -11.65 14.13
C VAL A 144 -16.46 -10.70 13.04
N ALA A 145 -17.72 -10.30 13.10
CA ALA A 145 -18.24 -9.27 12.21
C ALA A 145 -17.50 -7.94 12.41
N PRO A 146 -17.21 -7.18 11.34
CA PRO A 146 -16.46 -5.92 11.41
C PRO A 146 -16.98 -4.91 12.43
N GLU A 147 -18.30 -4.83 12.62
CA GLU A 147 -18.93 -3.97 13.62
C GLU A 147 -18.63 -4.37 15.06
N LYS A 148 -18.13 -5.59 15.29
CA LYS A 148 -17.71 -6.10 16.61
C LYS A 148 -16.20 -6.19 16.75
N SER A 149 -15.44 -5.72 15.77
CA SER A 149 -13.99 -5.80 15.77
C SER A 149 -13.35 -5.14 16.98
N CYS A 150 -13.86 -3.99 17.39
CA CYS A 150 -13.41 -3.25 18.57
C CYS A 150 -13.54 -4.03 19.88
N GLU A 151 -14.48 -4.99 19.95
CA GLU A 151 -14.68 -5.80 21.14
C GLU A 151 -13.82 -7.06 21.18
N VAL A 152 -13.44 -7.58 20.04
CA VAL A 152 -12.87 -8.94 19.91
C VAL A 152 -11.46 -8.96 19.34
N LEU A 153 -11.15 -8.15 18.33
CA LEU A 153 -9.80 -8.11 17.75
C LEU A 153 -8.70 -7.83 18.79
N PRO A 154 -8.88 -6.91 19.74
CA PRO A 154 -7.89 -6.66 20.79
C PRO A 154 -7.62 -7.85 21.72
N LYS A 155 -8.48 -8.87 21.70
CA LYS A 155 -8.33 -10.08 22.52
C LYS A 155 -7.60 -11.22 21.83
N ILE A 156 -7.24 -11.05 20.56
CA ILE A 156 -6.49 -12.07 19.83
C ILE A 156 -5.07 -12.11 20.42
N SER A 157 -4.72 -13.29 20.91
CA SER A 157 -3.36 -13.62 21.32
C SER A 157 -2.86 -14.76 20.43
N TYR A 158 -1.81 -14.50 19.68
CA TYR A 158 -1.17 -15.47 18.81
C TYR A 158 0.33 -15.22 18.77
N LYS A 159 1.13 -16.27 18.86
CA LYS A 159 2.57 -16.20 18.69
C LYS A 159 2.92 -16.89 17.36
N PRO A 160 3.43 -16.16 16.37
CA PRO A 160 3.90 -16.74 15.12
C PRO A 160 4.98 -17.81 15.37
N LYS A 161 5.02 -18.81 14.49
CA LYS A 161 6.05 -19.85 14.47
C LYS A 161 7.14 -19.51 13.48
N ALA A 162 6.74 -18.98 12.31
CA ALA A 162 7.66 -18.46 11.32
C ALA A 162 8.14 -17.06 11.73
N PRO A 163 9.40 -16.72 11.52
CA PRO A 163 9.90 -15.37 11.76
C PRO A 163 9.16 -14.35 10.92
N VAL A 164 8.83 -13.22 11.56
CA VAL A 164 8.12 -12.10 10.95
C VAL A 164 9.10 -10.96 10.71
N ILE A 165 9.20 -10.52 9.46
CA ILE A 165 10.07 -9.43 9.03
C ILE A 165 9.22 -8.25 8.61
N PHE A 166 9.42 -7.11 9.26
CA PHE A 166 8.74 -5.86 8.91
C PHE A 166 9.61 -5.00 7.99
N VAL A 167 9.02 -4.50 6.92
CA VAL A 167 9.68 -3.54 6.03
C VAL A 167 9.12 -2.15 6.30
N GLY A 168 9.79 -1.43 7.18
CA GLY A 168 9.52 -0.03 7.51
C GLY A 168 10.10 0.94 6.49
N GLY A 169 10.02 2.25 6.76
CA GLY A 169 10.64 3.23 5.89
C GLY A 169 10.57 4.66 6.39
N THR A 170 11.46 5.50 5.90
CA THR A 170 11.60 6.90 6.29
C THR A 170 10.56 7.84 5.66
N SER A 171 9.74 7.35 4.74
CA SER A 171 8.62 8.08 4.12
C SER A 171 7.65 7.13 3.44
N GLN A 172 6.51 7.65 2.98
CA GLN A 172 5.72 6.97 1.96
C GLN A 172 6.52 6.89 0.65
N GLU A 173 6.22 5.91 -0.20
CA GLU A 173 6.83 5.75 -1.54
C GLU A 173 8.36 5.63 -1.56
N CYS A 174 8.99 5.24 -0.46
CA CYS A 174 10.43 5.01 -0.40
C CYS A 174 10.87 3.61 -0.90
N GLY A 175 9.94 2.76 -1.32
CA GLY A 175 10.23 1.44 -1.89
C GLY A 175 9.90 0.24 -1.01
N LYS A 176 9.19 0.42 0.11
CA LYS A 176 8.84 -0.67 1.05
C LYS A 176 8.24 -1.90 0.37
N ARG A 177 7.21 -1.72 -0.46
CA ARG A 177 6.56 -2.81 -1.19
C ARG A 177 7.53 -3.54 -2.10
N THR A 178 8.33 -2.81 -2.89
CA THR A 178 9.35 -3.41 -3.76
C THR A 178 10.35 -4.22 -2.94
N THR A 179 10.82 -3.67 -1.83
CA THR A 179 11.73 -4.36 -0.92
C THR A 179 11.10 -5.66 -0.38
N THR A 180 9.85 -5.60 0.08
CA THR A 180 9.12 -6.77 0.58
C THR A 180 8.99 -7.85 -0.48
N LYS A 181 8.64 -7.49 -1.72
CA LYS A 181 8.55 -8.43 -2.86
C LYS A 181 9.91 -9.03 -3.20
N MET A 182 10.96 -8.21 -3.27
CA MET A 182 12.31 -8.68 -3.61
C MET A 182 12.91 -9.58 -2.53
N LEU A 183 12.62 -9.33 -1.25
CA LEU A 183 12.96 -10.24 -0.16
C LEU A 183 12.25 -11.60 -0.31
N GLY A 184 10.96 -11.59 -0.69
CA GLY A 184 10.23 -12.82 -0.96
C GLY A 184 10.81 -13.62 -2.14
N ILE A 185 11.22 -12.95 -3.22
CA ILE A 185 11.91 -13.59 -4.35
C ILE A 185 13.23 -14.21 -3.89
N ALA A 186 14.07 -13.43 -3.20
CA ALA A 186 15.37 -13.91 -2.71
C ALA A 186 15.21 -15.10 -1.73
N ALA A 187 14.18 -15.07 -0.87
CA ALA A 187 13.87 -16.19 0.02
C ALA A 187 13.50 -17.45 -0.78
N SER A 188 12.67 -17.33 -1.83
CA SER A 188 12.31 -18.44 -2.71
C SER A 188 13.51 -19.00 -3.45
N GLU A 189 14.44 -18.15 -3.92
CA GLU A 189 15.69 -18.58 -4.57
C GLU A 189 16.60 -19.36 -3.63
N LYS A 190 16.54 -19.10 -2.32
CA LYS A 190 17.22 -19.89 -1.28
C LYS A 190 16.46 -21.16 -0.85
N GLY A 191 15.32 -21.45 -1.48
CA GLY A 191 14.52 -22.64 -1.18
C GLY A 191 13.60 -22.49 0.04
N LEU A 192 13.43 -21.27 0.58
CA LEU A 192 12.46 -20.98 1.63
C LEU A 192 11.08 -20.77 1.01
N THR A 193 10.04 -21.00 1.80
CA THR A 193 8.65 -20.68 1.47
C THR A 193 8.27 -19.34 2.10
N PRO A 194 8.41 -18.19 1.40
CA PRO A 194 8.03 -16.91 1.98
C PRO A 194 6.53 -16.71 1.94
N ALA A 195 5.98 -15.94 2.89
CA ALA A 195 4.66 -15.34 2.77
C ALA A 195 4.77 -13.81 2.74
N PHE A 196 3.90 -13.17 1.96
CA PHE A 196 3.83 -11.72 1.84
C PHE A 196 2.45 -11.21 2.28
N ILE A 197 2.45 -10.30 3.27
CA ILE A 197 1.25 -9.60 3.75
C ILE A 197 1.34 -8.13 3.32
N SER A 198 0.41 -7.70 2.48
CA SER A 198 0.27 -6.31 2.06
C SER A 198 -0.75 -5.58 2.93
N THR A 199 -0.41 -4.36 3.34
CA THR A 199 -1.22 -3.52 4.23
C THR A 199 -1.80 -2.28 3.52
N ASP A 200 -1.66 -2.16 2.20
CA ASP A 200 -2.18 -1.03 1.42
C ASP A 200 -3.25 -1.45 0.39
N GLU A 201 -3.98 -0.46 -0.10
CA GLU A 201 -5.04 -0.63 -1.08
C GLU A 201 -4.55 -1.09 -2.46
N MET A 202 -3.29 -0.86 -2.78
CA MET A 202 -2.69 -1.24 -4.06
C MET A 202 -2.19 -2.69 -4.10
N GLY A 203 -2.52 -3.51 -3.09
CA GLY A 203 -2.25 -4.95 -3.04
C GLY A 203 -2.94 -5.77 -4.15
N LEU A 204 -3.20 -5.16 -5.31
CA LEU A 204 -3.68 -5.85 -6.53
C LEU A 204 -2.56 -6.58 -7.26
N GLU A 205 -1.29 -6.20 -6.99
CA GLU A 205 -0.13 -6.84 -7.59
C GLU A 205 0.16 -8.20 -6.96
N GLU A 206 0.40 -9.20 -7.80
CA GLU A 206 0.91 -10.50 -7.38
C GLU A 206 2.45 -10.45 -7.20
N PRO A 207 3.04 -11.31 -6.37
CA PRO A 207 2.41 -12.26 -5.44
C PRO A 207 2.16 -11.63 -4.07
N THR A 208 0.93 -11.79 -3.56
CA THR A 208 0.55 -11.40 -2.20
C THR A 208 -0.29 -12.52 -1.60
N ASP A 209 0.13 -13.10 -0.47
CA ASP A 209 -0.58 -14.20 0.16
C ASP A 209 -1.78 -13.73 0.97
N PHE A 210 -1.67 -12.53 1.54
CA PHE A 210 -2.74 -11.85 2.22
C PHE A 210 -2.64 -10.34 2.02
N LYS A 211 -3.76 -9.68 1.81
CA LYS A 211 -3.83 -8.24 1.66
C LYS A 211 -5.01 -7.64 2.38
N PHE A 212 -4.79 -6.50 3.00
CA PHE A 212 -5.86 -5.71 3.59
C PHE A 212 -5.47 -4.23 3.59
N ARG A 213 -6.48 -3.37 3.56
CA ARG A 213 -6.29 -1.94 3.62
C ARG A 213 -6.26 -1.49 5.08
N ALA A 214 -5.09 -1.41 5.67
CA ALA A 214 -4.94 -1.01 7.06
C ALA A 214 -5.56 0.37 7.34
N GLY A 215 -5.50 1.31 6.39
CA GLY A 215 -6.13 2.63 6.49
C GLY A 215 -7.66 2.64 6.51
N SER A 216 -8.33 1.52 6.25
CA SER A 216 -9.78 1.38 6.38
C SER A 216 -10.21 0.95 7.78
N LEU A 217 -9.26 0.60 8.64
CA LEU A 217 -9.50 0.17 10.02
C LEU A 217 -9.21 1.31 10.99
N SER A 218 -9.78 1.23 12.19
CA SER A 218 -9.33 2.10 13.28
C SER A 218 -7.89 1.74 13.66
N ALA A 219 -7.10 2.73 14.14
CA ALA A 219 -5.74 2.46 14.60
C ALA A 219 -5.68 1.41 15.74
N MET A 220 -6.77 1.22 16.46
CA MET A 220 -6.90 0.22 17.51
C MET A 220 -7.11 -1.20 16.96
N ASP A 221 -7.70 -1.33 15.78
CA ASP A 221 -8.01 -2.63 15.17
C ASP A 221 -6.86 -3.13 14.29
N VAL A 222 -6.01 -2.24 13.78
CA VAL A 222 -4.91 -2.58 12.88
C VAL A 222 -3.96 -3.64 13.48
N PRO A 223 -3.50 -3.55 14.74
CA PRO A 223 -2.61 -4.55 15.30
C PRO A 223 -3.21 -5.96 15.30
N ALA A 224 -4.49 -6.06 15.66
CA ALA A 224 -5.18 -7.34 15.69
C ALA A 224 -5.44 -7.88 14.28
N ALA A 225 -5.72 -7.01 13.30
CA ALA A 225 -5.86 -7.40 11.90
C ALA A 225 -4.54 -7.94 11.32
N VAL A 226 -3.42 -7.30 11.62
CA VAL A 226 -2.08 -7.76 11.22
C VAL A 226 -1.79 -9.14 11.82
N LEU A 227 -1.99 -9.30 13.13
CA LEU A 227 -1.78 -10.57 13.82
C LEU A 227 -2.68 -11.69 13.26
N SER A 228 -3.93 -11.35 12.92
CA SER A 228 -4.86 -12.29 12.28
C SER A 228 -4.41 -12.68 10.88
N ALA A 229 -3.85 -11.75 10.11
CA ALA A 229 -3.28 -12.03 8.79
C ALA A 229 -2.07 -12.96 8.88
N ILE A 230 -1.18 -12.74 9.86
CA ILE A 230 -0.04 -13.61 10.14
C ILE A 230 -0.54 -15.04 10.45
N LYS A 231 -1.48 -15.17 11.38
CA LYS A 231 -2.08 -16.46 11.72
C LYS A 231 -2.66 -17.16 10.50
N TYR A 232 -3.41 -16.42 9.67
CA TYR A 232 -4.02 -16.98 8.47
C TYR A 232 -2.99 -17.51 7.47
N VAL A 233 -1.92 -16.76 7.17
CA VAL A 233 -0.89 -17.24 6.23
C VAL A 233 -0.13 -18.42 6.80
N GLU A 234 0.13 -18.49 8.09
CA GLU A 234 0.74 -19.64 8.73
C GLU A 234 -0.14 -20.90 8.64
N GLU A 235 -1.44 -20.76 8.86
CA GLU A 235 -2.38 -21.89 8.78
C GLU A 235 -2.58 -22.38 7.34
N THR A 236 -2.56 -21.47 6.35
CA THR A 236 -2.87 -21.80 4.95
C THR A 236 -1.66 -22.14 4.11
N LYS A 237 -0.53 -21.45 4.32
CA LYS A 237 0.68 -21.58 3.49
C LYS A 237 1.83 -22.29 4.21
N LYS A 238 1.88 -22.25 5.54
CA LYS A 238 2.97 -22.79 6.37
C LYS A 238 4.33 -22.25 5.92
N PRO A 239 4.51 -20.91 5.93
CA PRO A 239 5.73 -20.30 5.44
C PRO A 239 6.91 -20.56 6.38
N ASP A 240 8.13 -20.50 5.82
CA ASP A 240 9.38 -20.47 6.58
C ASP A 240 9.71 -19.07 7.06
N ILE A 241 9.18 -18.02 6.40
CA ILE A 241 9.39 -16.62 6.74
C ILE A 241 8.22 -15.76 6.24
N ILE A 242 7.84 -14.73 7.02
CA ILE A 242 6.73 -13.84 6.70
C ILE A 242 7.25 -12.41 6.53
N PHE A 243 6.96 -11.78 5.41
CA PHE A 243 7.28 -10.38 5.14
C PHE A 243 6.03 -9.51 5.19
N ILE A 244 6.09 -8.39 5.92
CA ILE A 244 5.00 -7.43 6.09
C ILE A 244 5.49 -6.04 5.72
N GLU A 245 4.77 -5.36 4.81
CA GLU A 245 5.09 -3.98 4.47
C GLU A 245 4.47 -2.97 5.45
N GLY A 246 5.22 -1.92 5.81
CA GLY A 246 4.71 -0.75 6.52
C GLY A 246 4.14 0.29 5.57
N GLN A 247 3.45 1.31 6.12
CA GLN A 247 2.77 2.33 5.32
C GLN A 247 3.58 3.62 5.13
N SER A 248 4.08 4.20 6.18
CA SER A 248 4.83 5.45 6.16
C SER A 248 6.05 5.35 7.08
N SER A 249 6.47 6.44 7.66
CA SER A 249 7.49 6.55 8.69
C SER A 249 6.84 6.75 10.07
N LEU A 250 7.47 6.25 11.12
CA LEU A 250 7.05 6.50 12.50
C LEU A 250 7.40 7.92 12.95
N THR A 251 8.37 8.55 12.30
CA THR A 251 8.91 9.85 12.67
C THR A 251 8.37 11.00 11.81
N GLU A 252 7.49 10.73 10.83
CA GLU A 252 6.91 11.76 9.95
C GLU A 252 6.14 12.82 10.77
N LYS A 253 6.48 14.10 10.57
CA LYS A 253 5.80 15.23 11.24
C LYS A 253 4.64 15.76 10.41
N GLY A 254 3.64 16.29 11.08
CA GLY A 254 2.52 16.99 10.43
C GLY A 254 1.45 16.09 9.83
N ASN A 255 1.67 14.78 9.76
CA ASN A 255 0.67 13.83 9.27
C ASN A 255 0.49 12.69 10.28
N PRO A 256 -0.42 12.84 11.26
CA PRO A 256 -0.60 11.87 12.33
C PRO A 256 -1.16 10.54 11.85
N HIS A 257 -2.00 10.52 10.81
CA HIS A 257 -2.67 9.31 10.35
C HIS A 257 -1.69 8.26 9.78
N PRO A 258 -0.86 8.54 8.78
CA PRO A 258 0.08 7.54 8.27
C PRO A 258 1.10 7.10 9.31
N ARG A 259 1.53 8.00 10.20
CA ARG A 259 2.44 7.70 11.30
C ARG A 259 1.81 6.74 12.31
N GLY A 260 0.60 7.04 12.76
CA GLY A 260 -0.15 6.18 13.67
C GLY A 260 -0.43 4.80 13.07
N LEU A 261 -0.75 4.75 11.78
CA LEU A 261 -0.95 3.52 11.05
C LEU A 261 0.32 2.66 10.98
N SER A 262 1.47 3.28 10.67
CA SER A 262 2.76 2.58 10.64
C SER A 262 3.12 1.98 12.00
N ALA A 263 2.91 2.72 13.09
CA ALA A 263 3.13 2.22 14.44
C ALA A 263 2.18 1.06 14.76
N ALA A 264 0.90 1.17 14.41
CA ALA A 264 -0.08 0.11 14.65
C ALA A 264 0.22 -1.18 13.88
N ILE A 265 0.72 -1.08 12.64
CA ILE A 265 1.16 -2.24 11.85
C ILE A 265 2.40 -2.88 12.48
N LEU A 266 3.40 -2.08 12.88
CA LEU A 266 4.61 -2.56 13.55
C LEU A 266 4.27 -3.33 14.83
N ILE A 267 3.41 -2.76 15.68
CA ILE A 267 2.95 -3.41 16.93
C ILE A 267 2.22 -4.72 16.63
N GLY A 268 1.33 -4.72 15.61
CA GLY A 268 0.60 -5.94 15.23
C GLY A 268 1.47 -7.01 14.61
N ALA A 269 2.53 -6.62 13.91
CA ALA A 269 3.51 -7.54 13.34
C ALA A 269 4.41 -8.15 14.41
N SER A 270 4.73 -7.38 15.46
CA SER A 270 5.71 -7.75 16.50
C SER A 270 6.93 -8.48 15.90
N PRO A 271 7.66 -7.83 14.97
CA PRO A 271 8.59 -8.50 14.08
C PRO A 271 9.88 -8.94 14.80
N ASP A 272 10.43 -10.06 14.34
CA ASP A 272 11.73 -10.56 14.80
C ASP A 272 12.88 -9.69 14.27
N ALA A 273 12.74 -9.16 13.05
CA ALA A 273 13.71 -8.23 12.47
C ALA A 273 13.04 -7.21 11.54
N VAL A 274 13.74 -6.12 11.27
CA VAL A 274 13.23 -5.01 10.44
C VAL A 274 14.23 -4.61 9.36
N ILE A 275 13.72 -4.35 8.15
CA ILE A 275 14.43 -3.64 7.08
C ILE A 275 13.82 -2.24 6.95
N VAL A 276 14.66 -1.20 6.87
CA VAL A 276 14.19 0.18 6.67
C VAL A 276 14.45 0.63 5.24
N GLY A 277 13.36 0.97 4.55
CA GLY A 277 13.41 1.57 3.22
C GLY A 277 13.70 3.08 3.28
N HIS A 278 14.58 3.57 2.41
CA HIS A 278 14.92 4.98 2.30
C HIS A 278 15.06 5.42 0.85
N ARG A 279 14.60 6.62 0.54
CA ARG A 279 14.78 7.27 -0.76
C ARG A 279 15.29 8.68 -0.55
N PRO A 280 16.61 8.93 -0.65
CA PRO A 280 17.22 10.21 -0.27
C PRO A 280 16.69 11.40 -1.08
N ASN A 281 16.45 11.23 -2.37
CA ASN A 281 15.98 12.29 -3.29
C ASN A 281 14.55 12.01 -3.74
N HIS A 282 13.62 11.96 -2.76
CA HIS A 282 12.21 11.79 -3.09
C HIS A 282 11.65 13.09 -3.72
N PRO A 283 11.01 13.04 -4.92
CA PRO A 283 10.62 14.24 -5.66
C PRO A 283 9.51 15.07 -4.98
N TYR A 284 8.75 14.47 -4.06
CA TYR A 284 7.56 15.10 -3.47
C TYR A 284 7.55 15.07 -1.95
N ARG A 285 8.55 14.47 -1.30
CA ARG A 285 8.58 14.26 0.14
C ARG A 285 9.97 14.50 0.69
N GLU A 286 10.04 15.03 1.89
CA GLU A 286 11.27 15.05 2.68
C GLU A 286 11.36 13.75 3.47
N PRO A 287 12.25 12.81 3.10
CA PRO A 287 12.45 11.60 3.88
C PRO A 287 12.99 11.95 5.27
N ARG A 288 12.54 11.22 6.27
CA ARG A 288 13.05 11.40 7.63
C ARG A 288 14.45 10.81 7.75
N GLY A 289 15.15 11.19 8.82
CA GLY A 289 16.45 10.62 9.14
C GLY A 289 16.34 9.11 9.37
N ILE A 290 17.28 8.36 8.80
CA ILE A 290 17.33 6.90 9.00
C ILE A 290 17.55 6.58 10.48
N GLU A 291 18.46 7.30 11.16
CA GLU A 291 18.77 7.07 12.57
C GLU A 291 17.57 7.32 13.49
N GLU A 292 16.80 8.38 13.22
CA GLU A 292 15.58 8.68 13.98
C GLU A 292 14.51 7.61 13.77
N GLU A 293 14.39 7.10 12.55
CA GLU A 293 13.43 6.04 12.24
C GLU A 293 13.82 4.72 12.90
N ILE A 294 15.10 4.33 12.87
CA ILE A 294 15.62 3.15 13.55
C ILE A 294 15.32 3.24 15.05
N LYS A 295 15.68 4.37 15.69
CA LYS A 295 15.43 4.59 17.12
C LYS A 295 13.94 4.51 17.47
N ALA A 296 13.07 5.06 16.60
CA ALA A 296 11.63 5.01 16.83
C ALA A 296 11.09 3.58 16.72
N ILE A 297 11.51 2.81 15.73
CA ILE A 297 11.11 1.41 15.56
C ILE A 297 11.53 0.58 16.77
N GLU A 298 12.81 0.63 17.14
CA GLU A 298 13.39 -0.15 18.25
C GLU A 298 12.88 0.30 19.63
N ALA A 299 12.35 1.52 19.75
CA ALA A 299 11.71 2.01 20.96
C ALA A 299 10.24 1.58 21.10
N VAL A 300 9.55 1.37 19.98
CA VAL A 300 8.13 0.97 19.95
C VAL A 300 7.99 -0.54 20.12
N GLU A 301 8.86 -1.31 19.48
CA GLU A 301 8.85 -2.78 19.53
C GLU A 301 10.21 -3.34 19.91
N PRO A 302 10.27 -4.45 20.69
CA PRO A 302 11.52 -5.12 21.03
C PRO A 302 12.05 -5.92 19.82
N THR A 303 12.48 -5.20 18.80
CA THR A 303 13.00 -5.73 17.53
C THR A 303 14.30 -5.03 17.14
N LYS A 304 14.93 -5.47 16.07
CA LYS A 304 16.16 -4.88 15.55
C LYS A 304 16.06 -4.53 14.07
N VAL A 305 16.56 -3.35 13.71
CA VAL A 305 16.80 -3.02 12.30
C VAL A 305 18.11 -3.67 11.87
N VAL A 306 18.04 -4.56 10.89
CA VAL A 306 19.18 -5.39 10.45
C VAL A 306 19.70 -5.04 9.06
N GLY A 307 19.03 -4.11 8.35
CA GLY A 307 19.47 -3.68 7.04
C GLY A 307 18.69 -2.49 6.50
N LEU A 308 19.23 -1.88 5.46
CA LEU A 308 18.65 -0.72 4.77
C LEU A 308 18.43 -1.03 3.30
N SER A 309 17.21 -0.82 2.81
CA SER A 309 16.89 -0.81 1.40
C SER A 309 16.88 0.63 0.90
N VAL A 310 17.88 1.03 0.12
CA VAL A 310 17.99 2.42 -0.34
C VAL A 310 17.66 2.52 -1.82
N ASN A 311 16.65 3.31 -2.15
CA ASN A 311 16.27 3.60 -3.53
C ASN A 311 17.08 4.81 -4.04
N PHE A 312 18.08 4.55 -4.85
CA PHE A 312 18.96 5.58 -5.41
C PHE A 312 18.40 6.30 -6.65
N LYS A 313 17.15 6.07 -7.01
CA LYS A 313 16.52 6.78 -8.14
C LYS A 313 16.60 8.30 -7.94
N ASN A 314 17.28 8.99 -8.87
CA ASN A 314 17.58 10.43 -8.83
C ASN A 314 18.52 10.85 -7.69
N ALA A 315 19.27 9.95 -7.08
CA ALA A 315 20.28 10.29 -6.09
C ALA A 315 21.51 10.93 -6.77
N SER A 316 22.25 11.75 -6.03
CA SER A 316 23.55 12.26 -6.46
C SER A 316 24.57 11.10 -6.52
N LEU A 317 25.59 11.23 -7.37
CA LEU A 317 26.59 10.17 -7.60
C LEU A 317 27.43 9.82 -6.36
N ASP A 318 27.45 10.69 -5.37
CA ASP A 318 28.16 10.50 -4.08
C ASP A 318 27.37 9.63 -3.10
N LEU A 319 26.08 9.40 -3.35
CA LEU A 319 25.26 8.52 -2.54
C LEU A 319 25.28 7.11 -3.13
N CYS A 320 25.98 6.23 -2.48
CA CYS A 320 26.11 4.82 -2.84
C CYS A 320 25.85 3.92 -1.62
N PRO A 321 25.65 2.60 -1.79
CA PRO A 321 25.44 1.68 -0.68
C PRO A 321 26.54 1.77 0.38
N GLU A 322 27.81 1.85 -0.01
CA GLU A 322 28.97 1.88 0.88
C GLU A 322 28.97 3.12 1.79
N TYR A 323 28.47 4.27 1.28
CA TYR A 323 28.31 5.46 2.12
C TYR A 323 27.35 5.21 3.28
N PHE A 324 26.20 4.59 2.98
CA PHE A 324 25.19 4.30 3.99
C PHE A 324 25.66 3.17 4.93
N GLU A 325 26.34 2.14 4.41
CA GLU A 325 26.92 1.07 5.24
C GLU A 325 27.91 1.61 6.26
N SER A 326 28.85 2.43 5.79
CA SER A 326 29.84 3.07 6.65
C SER A 326 29.22 3.97 7.71
N LYS A 327 28.13 4.67 7.35
CA LYS A 327 27.47 5.62 8.24
C LYS A 327 26.60 4.95 9.30
N TYR A 328 25.89 3.88 8.95
CA TYR A 328 24.91 3.25 9.84
C TYR A 328 25.35 1.91 10.39
N ASN A 329 26.46 1.38 9.90
CA ASN A 329 26.98 0.05 10.24
C ASN A 329 25.93 -1.05 10.05
N LEU A 330 25.23 -1.00 8.94
CA LEU A 330 24.19 -1.95 8.54
C LEU A 330 24.38 -2.34 7.07
N PRO A 331 24.07 -3.58 6.67
CA PRO A 331 23.99 -3.96 5.27
C PRO A 331 23.02 -3.06 4.48
N VAL A 332 23.45 -2.60 3.31
CA VAL A 332 22.66 -1.71 2.45
C VAL A 332 22.54 -2.30 1.05
N GLU A 333 21.35 -2.22 0.47
CA GLU A 333 21.12 -2.67 -0.90
C GLU A 333 20.15 -1.78 -1.67
N ASP A 334 20.45 -1.56 -2.95
CA ASP A 334 19.49 -1.04 -3.93
C ASP A 334 18.71 -2.21 -4.51
N VAL A 335 17.57 -2.53 -3.88
CA VAL A 335 16.77 -3.69 -4.27
C VAL A 335 16.16 -3.58 -5.69
N TYR A 336 16.07 -2.36 -6.24
CA TYR A 336 15.59 -2.15 -7.60
C TYR A 336 16.57 -2.67 -8.65
N ASN A 337 17.87 -2.47 -8.39
CA ASN A 337 18.92 -2.79 -9.36
C ASN A 337 19.59 -4.14 -9.06
N ASN A 338 19.68 -4.52 -7.79
CA ASN A 338 20.52 -5.65 -7.33
C ASN A 338 19.73 -6.82 -6.74
N GLY A 339 18.41 -6.69 -6.56
CA GLY A 339 17.64 -7.66 -5.81
C GLY A 339 17.78 -7.46 -4.29
N ALA A 340 17.41 -8.45 -3.49
CA ALA A 340 17.41 -8.34 -2.02
C ALA A 340 18.22 -9.43 -1.30
N SER A 341 19.12 -10.11 -2.00
CA SER A 341 19.85 -11.26 -1.45
C SER A 341 20.72 -10.89 -0.27
N LYS A 342 21.42 -9.75 -0.32
CA LYS A 342 22.26 -9.26 0.78
C LYS A 342 21.43 -8.92 2.03
N LEU A 343 20.26 -8.31 1.85
CA LEU A 343 19.38 -8.00 2.98
C LEU A 343 18.77 -9.26 3.57
N LEU A 344 18.43 -10.24 2.73
CA LEU A 344 17.95 -11.52 3.21
C LEU A 344 19.03 -12.26 4.00
N ASP A 345 20.28 -12.25 3.53
CA ASP A 345 21.39 -12.85 4.27
C ASP A 345 21.56 -12.23 5.65
N ALA A 346 21.49 -10.90 5.73
CA ALA A 346 21.55 -10.19 7.02
C ALA A 346 20.38 -10.54 7.96
N ILE A 347 19.17 -10.75 7.41
CA ILE A 347 18.02 -11.23 8.19
C ILE A 347 18.29 -12.61 8.74
N LEU A 348 18.68 -13.56 7.88
CA LEU A 348 18.89 -14.95 8.27
C LEU A 348 20.03 -15.09 9.29
N GLU A 349 21.16 -14.40 9.09
CA GLU A 349 22.26 -14.35 10.02
C GLU A 349 21.82 -13.82 11.42
N TYR A 350 21.01 -12.76 11.43
CA TYR A 350 20.47 -12.22 12.67
C TYR A 350 19.51 -13.19 13.39
N LEU A 351 18.71 -13.95 12.65
CA LEU A 351 17.76 -14.91 13.23
C LEU A 351 18.43 -16.17 13.76
N GLU A 352 19.62 -16.51 13.28
CA GLU A 352 20.42 -17.66 13.74
C GLU A 352 21.26 -17.38 14.99
N GLY A 353 21.58 -16.12 15.26
CA GLY A 353 22.47 -15.67 16.37
C GLY A 353 21.71 -15.25 17.60
#